data_5e0ee54cf71aa4b277538a010be3a43c
#
_entry.id   5e0ee54cf71aa4b277538a010be3a43c
#
_cell.length_a   1.000
_cell.length_b   1.000
_cell.length_c   1.000
_cell.angle_alpha   90.00
_cell.angle_beta   90.00
_cell.angle_gamma   90.00
#
_symmetry.space_group_name_H-M   'P 1'
#
loop_
_entity.id
_entity.type
_entity.pdbx_description
1 polymer ?
#
loop_
_entity_poly.entity_id
_entity_poly.type
_entity_poly.pdbx_seq_one_letter_code
_entity_poly.pdbx_strand_id
1 'polypeptide(L)'
;MLKKLALAVSLAASFQVAQATTNIYPLNGHQVLGEEQVYSINDTGTTTLEYVAAEYHLGLSNMIEANPEVDPIVPAKGSKLIIPTKLILPPTVHEGIIVNSAEMRLYYFNGGNVEVYPIGIGQLGKGTPMAWVTKVERKKAGPTWTPTAKMRAEYAAEGEYLPAVVPAGPDNPMGLYAMYVGKLYAIHGTNADFGIGLRVSHGCVRLRNEDNETLFHKVPVGTRVEFINQPIKFAEEPNGDLYIEVHQPLSRSESEFENFDTTVPFSFTQAQLQFFKDPRINQDI
;
A
#
# COMPACT_ATOMS: atom_id res chain seq x y z
N MET A 1 -20.29 -49.26 48.15
CA MET A 1 -19.02 -48.82 47.54
C MET A 1 -19.33 -48.09 46.23
N LEU A 2 -19.49 -46.76 46.29
CA LEU A 2 -19.67 -45.93 45.07
C LEU A 2 -18.31 -45.40 44.61
N LYS A 3 -17.90 -45.81 43.42
CA LYS A 3 -16.72 -45.22 42.74
C LYS A 3 -17.13 -43.91 42.14
N LYS A 4 -16.53 -42.80 42.61
CA LYS A 4 -16.62 -41.48 41.98
C LYS A 4 -15.72 -41.44 40.77
N LEU A 5 -16.32 -41.32 39.59
CA LEU A 5 -15.59 -41.06 38.33
C LEU A 5 -15.36 -39.55 38.23
N ALA A 6 -14.11 -39.12 38.35
CA ALA A 6 -13.72 -37.73 38.12
C ALA A 6 -13.49 -37.52 36.63
N LEU A 7 -14.36 -36.73 35.99
CA LEU A 7 -14.21 -36.31 34.60
C LEU A 7 -13.25 -35.11 34.56
N ALA A 8 -12.03 -35.32 34.08
CA ALA A 8 -11.08 -34.25 33.82
C ALA A 8 -11.44 -33.62 32.47
N VAL A 9 -12.01 -32.42 32.53
CA VAL A 9 -12.18 -31.57 31.33
C VAL A 9 -10.87 -30.85 31.10
N SER A 10 -10.12 -31.32 30.12
CA SER A 10 -8.94 -30.59 29.60
C SER A 10 -9.41 -29.42 28.73
N LEU A 11 -9.31 -28.19 29.27
CA LEU A 11 -9.43 -26.98 28.45
C LEU A 11 -8.19 -26.93 27.53
N ALA A 12 -8.36 -27.30 26.28
CA ALA A 12 -7.39 -26.98 25.24
C ALA A 12 -7.52 -25.48 24.95
N ALA A 13 -6.61 -24.70 25.52
CA ALA A 13 -6.39 -23.31 25.09
C ALA A 13 -5.82 -23.38 23.66
N SER A 14 -6.64 -23.10 22.66
CA SER A 14 -6.16 -22.85 21.33
C SER A 14 -5.36 -21.54 21.34
N PHE A 15 -4.05 -21.67 21.43
CA PHE A 15 -3.16 -20.57 21.07
C PHE A 15 -3.35 -20.36 19.56
N GLN A 16 -4.07 -19.31 19.17
CA GLN A 16 -3.95 -18.77 17.83
C GLN A 16 -2.53 -18.20 17.74
N VAL A 17 -1.64 -18.97 17.14
CA VAL A 17 -0.37 -18.44 16.65
C VAL A 17 -0.77 -17.44 15.57
N ALA A 18 -0.56 -16.15 15.82
CA ALA A 18 -0.65 -15.14 14.78
C ALA A 18 0.31 -15.60 13.67
N GLN A 19 -0.25 -16.08 12.56
CA GLN A 19 0.54 -16.34 11.37
C GLN A 19 1.10 -14.99 10.96
N ALA A 20 2.42 -14.88 10.89
CA ALA A 20 3.07 -13.71 10.33
C ALA A 20 2.44 -13.49 8.93
N THR A 21 1.79 -12.36 8.76
CA THR A 21 1.19 -12.01 7.47
C THR A 21 2.33 -11.86 6.48
N THR A 22 2.22 -12.51 5.35
CA THR A 22 3.21 -12.37 4.28
C THR A 22 2.66 -11.44 3.22
N ASN A 23 3.51 -10.55 2.72
CA ASN A 23 3.22 -9.72 1.55
C ASN A 23 3.73 -10.36 0.25
N ILE A 24 4.07 -11.66 0.28
CA ILE A 24 4.60 -12.43 -0.86
C ILE A 24 3.57 -13.43 -1.33
N TYR A 25 3.20 -13.36 -2.59
CA TYR A 25 2.18 -14.19 -3.21
C TYR A 25 2.77 -14.96 -4.40
N PRO A 26 2.52 -16.29 -4.52
CA PRO A 26 2.95 -17.06 -5.67
C PRO A 26 2.11 -16.72 -6.91
N LEU A 27 2.76 -16.56 -8.05
CA LEU A 27 2.13 -16.39 -9.36
C LEU A 27 1.84 -17.77 -9.95
N ASN A 28 0.70 -18.34 -9.65
CA ASN A 28 0.28 -19.68 -10.05
C ASN A 28 -0.85 -19.67 -11.10
N GLY A 29 -0.96 -18.59 -11.86
CA GLY A 29 -1.98 -18.40 -12.89
C GLY A 29 -3.25 -17.71 -12.41
N HIS A 30 -3.38 -17.41 -11.12
CA HIS A 30 -4.46 -16.61 -10.58
C HIS A 30 -4.18 -15.11 -10.74
N GLN A 31 -5.25 -14.35 -10.99
CA GLN A 31 -5.23 -12.89 -11.02
C GLN A 31 -5.59 -12.30 -9.67
N VAL A 32 -6.38 -13.03 -8.87
CA VAL A 32 -6.78 -12.67 -7.52
C VAL A 32 -5.85 -13.33 -6.53
N LEU A 33 -5.25 -12.54 -5.65
CA LEU A 33 -4.28 -12.98 -4.65
C LEU A 33 -4.76 -12.63 -3.25
N GLY A 34 -4.28 -13.41 -2.27
CA GLY A 34 -4.59 -13.20 -0.86
C GLY A 34 -6.01 -13.60 -0.48
N GLU A 35 -6.33 -13.39 0.78
CA GLU A 35 -7.65 -13.69 1.37
C GLU A 35 -8.03 -12.54 2.29
N GLU A 36 -9.31 -12.22 2.35
CA GLU A 36 -9.83 -11.27 3.32
C GLU A 36 -9.68 -11.82 4.74
N GLN A 37 -9.29 -10.98 5.67
CA GLN A 37 -9.14 -11.33 7.07
C GLN A 37 -9.95 -10.37 7.94
N VAL A 38 -10.23 -10.75 9.17
CA VAL A 38 -10.94 -9.92 10.15
C VAL A 38 -10.09 -9.75 11.39
N TYR A 39 -9.88 -8.51 11.79
CA TYR A 39 -9.23 -8.14 13.04
C TYR A 39 -10.25 -7.59 14.05
N SER A 40 -10.14 -7.97 15.32
CA SER A 40 -11.03 -7.48 16.37
C SER A 40 -10.32 -6.49 17.28
N ILE A 41 -10.86 -5.29 17.44
CA ILE A 41 -10.35 -4.28 18.37
C ILE A 41 -10.65 -4.72 19.80
N ASN A 42 -9.62 -5.01 20.57
CA ASN A 42 -9.77 -5.52 21.95
C ASN A 42 -9.55 -4.44 23.02
N ASP A 43 -8.99 -3.31 22.68
CA ASP A 43 -8.72 -2.19 23.57
C ASP A 43 -9.44 -0.91 23.15
N THR A 44 -9.25 0.18 23.90
CA THR A 44 -9.74 1.51 23.56
C THR A 44 -8.58 2.50 23.57
N GLY A 45 -8.33 3.11 22.40
CA GLY A 45 -7.46 4.28 22.27
C GLY A 45 -5.96 4.02 22.11
N THR A 46 -5.54 2.75 21.96
CA THR A 46 -4.14 2.41 21.66
C THR A 46 -3.96 1.78 20.28
N THR A 47 -4.98 1.06 19.77
CA THR A 47 -4.96 0.44 18.45
C THR A 47 -5.63 1.35 17.43
N THR A 48 -4.85 1.94 16.53
CA THR A 48 -5.33 2.74 15.39
C THR A 48 -5.43 1.87 14.13
N LEU A 49 -6.16 2.33 13.10
CA LEU A 49 -6.15 1.65 11.80
C LEU A 49 -4.75 1.62 11.17
N GLU A 50 -3.94 2.64 11.41
CA GLU A 50 -2.55 2.67 10.94
C GLU A 50 -1.69 1.60 11.62
N TYR A 51 -1.85 1.42 12.93
CA TYR A 51 -1.16 0.36 13.66
C TYR A 51 -1.49 -1.02 13.05
N VAL A 52 -2.79 -1.30 12.86
CA VAL A 52 -3.23 -2.56 12.24
C VAL A 52 -2.74 -2.67 10.80
N ALA A 53 -2.80 -1.57 10.01
CA ALA A 53 -2.26 -1.55 8.66
C ALA A 53 -0.78 -1.96 8.61
N ALA A 54 0.03 -1.45 9.54
CA ALA A 54 1.45 -1.80 9.62
C ALA A 54 1.68 -3.30 9.91
N GLU A 55 0.92 -3.89 10.83
CA GLU A 55 1.00 -5.32 11.16
C GLU A 55 0.67 -6.24 9.96
N TYR A 56 -0.20 -5.77 9.05
CA TYR A 56 -0.65 -6.55 7.90
C TYR A 56 0.00 -6.12 6.56
N HIS A 57 1.08 -5.33 6.59
CA HIS A 57 1.74 -4.78 5.40
C HIS A 57 0.78 -4.03 4.47
N LEU A 58 -0.14 -3.25 5.05
CA LEU A 58 -1.11 -2.42 4.33
C LEU A 58 -0.83 -0.92 4.51
N GLY A 59 -1.41 -0.11 3.63
CA GLY A 59 -1.46 1.34 3.78
C GLY A 59 -2.70 1.78 4.55
N LEU A 60 -2.62 2.96 5.19
CA LEU A 60 -3.76 3.51 5.93
C LEU A 60 -4.98 3.73 5.04
N SER A 61 -4.80 4.19 3.79
CA SER A 61 -5.91 4.38 2.85
C SER A 61 -6.68 3.09 2.58
N ASN A 62 -5.97 1.96 2.38
CA ASN A 62 -6.63 0.68 2.14
C ASN A 62 -7.47 0.24 3.35
N MET A 63 -6.99 0.50 4.57
CA MET A 63 -7.75 0.21 5.79
C MET A 63 -8.99 1.10 5.92
N ILE A 64 -8.88 2.39 5.58
CA ILE A 64 -10.02 3.33 5.61
C ILE A 64 -11.06 2.95 4.55
N GLU A 65 -10.64 2.64 3.33
CA GLU A 65 -11.54 2.21 2.25
C GLU A 65 -12.32 0.94 2.60
N ALA A 66 -11.66 -0.04 3.22
CA ALA A 66 -12.30 -1.28 3.64
C ALA A 66 -13.19 -1.14 4.90
N ASN A 67 -13.01 -0.06 5.68
CA ASN A 67 -13.70 0.16 6.95
C ASN A 67 -14.27 1.60 7.07
N PRO A 68 -15.14 2.03 6.16
CA PRO A 68 -15.56 3.44 6.08
C PRO A 68 -16.34 3.93 7.31
N GLU A 69 -16.94 3.02 8.08
CA GLU A 69 -17.73 3.33 9.28
C GLU A 69 -16.88 3.37 10.57
N VAL A 70 -15.57 3.11 10.47
CA VAL A 70 -14.69 2.99 11.63
C VAL A 70 -13.83 4.24 11.78
N ASP A 71 -13.78 4.82 12.99
CA ASP A 71 -12.85 5.91 13.29
C ASP A 71 -11.40 5.41 13.16
N PRO A 72 -10.59 5.99 12.26
CA PRO A 72 -9.23 5.50 12.01
C PRO A 72 -8.26 5.74 13.17
N ILE A 73 -8.56 6.68 14.06
CA ILE A 73 -7.68 7.08 15.16
C ILE A 73 -8.10 6.40 16.45
N VAL A 74 -9.42 6.33 16.73
CA VAL A 74 -9.98 5.76 17.95
C VAL A 74 -11.09 4.78 17.61
N PRO A 75 -10.78 3.64 16.98
CA PRO A 75 -11.79 2.63 16.68
C PRO A 75 -12.44 2.11 17.98
N ALA A 76 -13.74 1.90 17.95
CA ALA A 76 -14.45 1.46 19.13
C ALA A 76 -14.05 0.03 19.53
N LYS A 77 -13.93 -0.23 20.83
CA LYS A 77 -13.70 -1.58 21.35
C LYS A 77 -14.80 -2.52 20.91
N GLY A 78 -14.42 -3.68 20.40
CA GLY A 78 -15.32 -4.70 19.87
C GLY A 78 -15.61 -4.54 18.37
N SER A 79 -15.13 -3.45 17.72
CA SER A 79 -15.21 -3.32 16.26
C SER A 79 -14.46 -4.46 15.59
N LYS A 80 -15.02 -4.92 14.49
CA LYS A 80 -14.37 -5.86 13.58
C LYS A 80 -13.89 -5.09 12.36
N LEU A 81 -12.59 -5.13 12.10
CA LEU A 81 -11.98 -4.53 10.93
C LEU A 81 -11.82 -5.55 9.83
N ILE A 82 -12.22 -5.20 8.63
CA ILE A 82 -11.85 -5.92 7.43
C ILE A 82 -10.38 -5.59 7.12
N ILE A 83 -9.57 -6.61 6.93
CA ILE A 83 -8.17 -6.50 6.54
C ILE A 83 -8.07 -6.81 5.04
N PRO A 84 -7.93 -5.81 4.16
CA PRO A 84 -8.03 -5.96 2.71
C PRO A 84 -6.72 -6.51 2.10
N THR A 85 -6.35 -7.74 2.47
CA THR A 85 -5.19 -8.47 1.93
C THR A 85 -5.49 -9.19 0.62
N LYS A 86 -6.77 -9.29 0.23
CA LYS A 86 -7.19 -9.78 -1.07
C LYS A 86 -7.05 -8.67 -2.12
N LEU A 87 -6.48 -8.98 -3.29
CA LEU A 87 -6.22 -7.99 -4.33
C LEU A 87 -6.22 -8.62 -5.72
N ILE A 88 -6.45 -7.80 -6.74
CA ILE A 88 -6.29 -8.15 -8.16
C ILE A 88 -4.94 -7.64 -8.67
N LEU A 89 -4.21 -8.45 -9.43
CA LEU A 89 -2.97 -8.02 -10.05
C LEU A 89 -3.19 -6.85 -11.03
N PRO A 90 -2.26 -5.89 -11.12
CA PRO A 90 -2.37 -4.79 -12.09
C PRO A 90 -2.41 -5.31 -13.54
N PRO A 91 -3.26 -4.75 -14.44
CA PRO A 91 -3.38 -5.21 -15.82
C PRO A 91 -2.23 -4.68 -16.71
N THR A 92 -1.00 -4.99 -16.36
CA THR A 92 0.24 -4.57 -17.06
C THR A 92 1.22 -5.73 -17.16
N VAL A 93 2.39 -5.49 -17.72
CA VAL A 93 3.46 -6.50 -17.81
C VAL A 93 3.98 -6.79 -16.41
N HIS A 94 3.82 -8.01 -15.95
CA HIS A 94 4.25 -8.47 -14.61
C HIS A 94 5.77 -8.68 -14.57
N GLU A 95 6.54 -7.59 -14.62
CA GLU A 95 8.00 -7.58 -14.62
C GLU A 95 8.55 -6.42 -13.79
N GLY A 96 9.50 -6.71 -12.91
CA GLY A 96 10.17 -5.71 -12.10
C GLY A 96 9.22 -5.05 -11.09
N ILE A 97 9.22 -3.74 -11.04
CA ILE A 97 8.39 -2.96 -10.11
C ILE A 97 7.23 -2.30 -10.85
N ILE A 98 6.03 -2.41 -10.30
CA ILE A 98 4.86 -1.64 -10.70
C ILE A 98 4.43 -0.79 -9.50
N VAL A 99 4.29 0.51 -9.68
CA VAL A 99 3.76 1.45 -8.69
C VAL A 99 2.36 1.85 -9.12
N ASN A 100 1.32 1.36 -8.43
CA ASN A 100 -0.05 1.81 -8.67
C ASN A 100 -0.44 2.88 -7.65
N SER A 101 -0.42 4.12 -8.11
CA SER A 101 -0.67 5.28 -7.24
C SER A 101 -2.10 5.29 -6.68
N ALA A 102 -3.10 4.84 -7.46
CA ALA A 102 -4.50 4.79 -7.01
C ALA A 102 -4.72 3.84 -5.83
N GLU A 103 -3.98 2.74 -5.78
CA GLU A 103 -4.07 1.74 -4.71
C GLU A 103 -3.14 2.04 -3.53
N MET A 104 -2.22 3.00 -3.68
CA MET A 104 -1.10 3.19 -2.74
C MET A 104 -0.29 1.89 -2.54
N ARG A 105 -0.06 1.13 -3.63
CA ARG A 105 0.68 -0.15 -3.62
C ARG A 105 1.82 -0.17 -4.62
N LEU A 106 2.90 -0.83 -4.21
CA LEU A 106 4.03 -1.20 -5.06
C LEU A 106 4.06 -2.73 -5.16
N TYR A 107 4.16 -3.23 -6.38
CA TYR A 107 4.29 -4.65 -6.71
C TYR A 107 5.69 -4.93 -7.20
N TYR A 108 6.37 -5.91 -6.65
CA TYR A 108 7.66 -6.37 -7.13
C TYR A 108 7.57 -7.81 -7.61
N PHE A 109 7.66 -8.01 -8.91
CA PHE A 109 7.61 -9.31 -9.57
C PHE A 109 8.99 -9.93 -9.63
N ASN A 110 9.17 -11.09 -8.98
CA ASN A 110 10.45 -11.77 -8.88
C ASN A 110 10.29 -13.29 -8.81
N GLY A 111 10.83 -14.00 -9.80
CA GLY A 111 11.02 -15.45 -9.75
C GLY A 111 9.75 -16.29 -9.54
N GLY A 112 8.62 -15.90 -10.11
CA GLY A 112 7.34 -16.59 -9.96
C GLY A 112 6.53 -16.17 -8.74
N ASN A 113 6.97 -15.13 -8.03
CA ASN A 113 6.23 -14.48 -6.95
C ASN A 113 6.01 -12.99 -7.25
N VAL A 114 5.02 -12.42 -6.60
CA VAL A 114 4.88 -10.98 -6.45
C VAL A 114 4.93 -10.61 -4.97
N GLU A 115 5.69 -9.58 -4.66
CA GLU A 115 5.75 -8.96 -3.34
C GLU A 115 4.99 -7.64 -3.40
N VAL A 116 4.07 -7.41 -2.46
CA VAL A 116 3.20 -6.23 -2.45
C VAL A 116 3.53 -5.38 -1.23
N TYR A 117 3.82 -4.10 -1.47
CA TYR A 117 4.22 -3.15 -0.43
C TYR A 117 3.29 -1.94 -0.43
N PRO A 118 2.82 -1.49 0.73
CA PRO A 118 2.11 -0.23 0.84
C PRO A 118 3.08 0.93 0.66
N ILE A 119 2.61 2.00 0.02
CA ILE A 119 3.44 3.16 -0.28
C ILE A 119 2.77 4.48 0.11
N GLY A 120 3.59 5.48 0.41
CA GLY A 120 3.19 6.88 0.39
C GLY A 120 3.63 7.54 -0.92
N ILE A 121 2.83 8.46 -1.44
CA ILE A 121 3.07 9.14 -2.72
C ILE A 121 3.08 10.67 -2.59
N GLY A 122 3.27 11.35 -3.70
CA GLY A 122 3.30 12.81 -3.77
C GLY A 122 1.98 13.46 -3.36
N GLN A 123 2.10 14.57 -2.62
CA GLN A 123 0.98 15.45 -2.30
C GLN A 123 0.28 15.94 -3.57
N LEU A 124 -0.92 16.45 -3.40
CA LEU A 124 -1.64 17.13 -4.48
C LEU A 124 -0.78 18.27 -5.05
N GLY A 125 -0.68 18.34 -6.38
CA GLY A 125 0.17 19.32 -7.07
C GLY A 125 1.68 19.02 -7.07
N LYS A 126 2.15 17.98 -6.32
CA LYS A 126 3.56 17.52 -6.27
C LYS A 126 3.65 16.05 -6.71
N GLY A 127 3.02 15.74 -7.85
CA GLY A 127 2.62 14.39 -8.20
C GLY A 127 3.75 13.39 -8.43
N THR A 128 3.57 12.20 -7.86
CA THR A 128 4.20 10.98 -8.34
C THR A 128 3.75 10.74 -9.79
N PRO A 129 4.63 10.28 -10.69
CA PRO A 129 4.22 9.93 -12.06
C PRO A 129 3.07 8.92 -12.07
N MET A 130 2.10 9.10 -12.96
CA MET A 130 0.92 8.24 -13.07
C MET A 130 0.89 7.41 -14.38
N ALA A 131 1.83 7.66 -15.30
CA ALA A 131 1.99 6.93 -16.56
C ALA A 131 3.43 7.08 -17.03
N TRP A 132 4.33 6.23 -16.56
CA TRP A 132 5.74 6.32 -16.90
C TRP A 132 6.45 4.99 -16.72
N VAL A 133 7.22 4.59 -17.72
CA VAL A 133 8.11 3.42 -17.64
C VAL A 133 9.54 3.91 -17.55
N THR A 134 10.29 3.39 -16.60
CA THR A 134 11.69 3.69 -16.32
C THR A 134 12.38 2.46 -15.75
N LYS A 135 13.51 2.65 -15.09
CA LYS A 135 14.26 1.60 -14.39
C LYS A 135 14.96 2.14 -13.15
N VAL A 136 15.36 1.24 -12.28
CA VAL A 136 16.28 1.57 -11.18
C VAL A 136 17.63 1.94 -11.78
N GLU A 137 18.01 3.21 -11.70
CA GLU A 137 19.27 3.73 -12.26
C GLU A 137 20.46 3.53 -11.32
N ARG A 138 20.22 3.72 -10.03
CA ARG A 138 21.22 3.55 -8.96
C ARG A 138 20.57 3.33 -7.61
N LYS A 139 21.34 2.79 -6.69
CA LYS A 139 20.92 2.49 -5.31
C LYS A 139 21.90 3.14 -4.32
N LYS A 140 21.40 3.53 -3.15
CA LYS A 140 22.21 4.12 -2.08
C LYS A 140 21.73 3.67 -0.71
N ALA A 141 22.58 2.99 0.03
CA ALA A 141 22.41 2.80 1.48
C ALA A 141 22.92 4.08 2.19
N GLY A 142 22.22 4.52 3.22
CA GLY A 142 22.50 5.79 3.89
C GLY A 142 22.45 6.99 2.93
N PRO A 143 21.29 7.26 2.28
CA PRO A 143 21.19 8.40 1.38
C PRO A 143 21.27 9.71 2.17
N THR A 144 21.91 10.72 1.56
CA THR A 144 21.73 12.11 1.98
C THR A 144 20.54 12.71 1.22
N TRP A 145 19.78 13.60 1.85
CA TRP A 145 18.71 14.31 1.19
C TRP A 145 19.11 15.76 0.92
N THR A 146 18.98 16.18 -0.33
CA THR A 146 19.22 17.55 -0.76
C THR A 146 17.89 18.15 -1.24
N PRO A 147 17.16 18.87 -0.36
CA PRO A 147 15.93 19.52 -0.74
C PRO A 147 16.19 20.56 -1.84
N THR A 148 15.25 20.68 -2.77
CA THR A 148 15.34 21.67 -3.85
C THR A 148 15.28 23.10 -3.30
N ALA A 149 15.76 24.09 -4.07
CA ALA A 149 15.64 25.49 -3.69
C ALA A 149 14.17 25.89 -3.48
N LYS A 150 13.25 25.34 -4.30
CA LYS A 150 11.81 25.55 -4.17
C LYS A 150 11.28 25.02 -2.83
N MET A 151 11.63 23.80 -2.44
CA MET A 151 11.22 23.23 -1.14
C MET A 151 11.72 24.08 0.02
N ARG A 152 12.99 24.53 -0.01
CA ARG A 152 13.52 25.40 1.04
C ARG A 152 12.80 26.75 1.13
N ALA A 153 12.37 27.30 -0.02
CA ALA A 153 11.60 28.53 -0.06
C ALA A 153 10.18 28.33 0.48
N GLU A 154 9.53 27.20 0.20
CA GLU A 154 8.21 26.85 0.75
C GLU A 154 8.27 26.75 2.29
N TYR A 155 9.23 26.01 2.84
CA TYR A 155 9.43 25.91 4.30
C TYR A 155 9.72 27.28 4.95
N ALA A 156 10.57 28.07 4.30
CA ALA A 156 10.87 29.42 4.82
C ALA A 156 9.64 30.35 4.82
N ALA A 157 8.73 30.19 3.87
CA ALA A 157 7.47 30.93 3.84
C ALA A 157 6.52 30.55 4.99
N GLU A 158 6.63 29.31 5.50
CA GLU A 158 5.91 28.79 6.66
C GLU A 158 6.63 29.08 8.00
N GLY A 159 7.77 29.77 7.94
CA GLY A 159 8.59 30.10 9.12
C GLY A 159 9.50 28.97 9.59
N GLU A 160 9.65 27.93 8.79
CA GLU A 160 10.48 26.77 9.09
C GLU A 160 11.83 26.80 8.37
N TYR A 161 12.85 26.22 9.00
CA TYR A 161 14.18 26.11 8.42
C TYR A 161 14.42 24.70 7.85
N LEU A 162 14.65 24.62 6.54
CA LEU A 162 15.05 23.39 5.89
C LEU A 162 16.52 23.48 5.45
N PRO A 163 17.45 22.65 5.99
CA PRO A 163 18.87 22.71 5.66
C PRO A 163 19.12 22.38 4.18
N ALA A 164 20.24 22.88 3.64
CA ALA A 164 20.63 22.62 2.26
C ALA A 164 20.89 21.12 1.99
N VAL A 165 21.36 20.40 3.01
CA VAL A 165 21.59 18.95 2.97
C VAL A 165 21.24 18.37 4.32
N VAL A 166 20.43 17.31 4.33
CA VAL A 166 20.18 16.46 5.49
C VAL A 166 21.08 15.23 5.36
N PRO A 167 21.98 14.97 6.34
CA PRO A 167 22.88 13.82 6.29
C PRO A 167 22.10 12.49 6.41
N ALA A 168 22.76 11.39 6.09
CA ALA A 168 22.24 10.07 6.37
C ALA A 168 22.05 9.90 7.90
N GLY A 169 20.95 9.28 8.30
CA GLY A 169 20.61 9.06 9.71
C GLY A 169 19.11 8.82 9.91
N PRO A 170 18.70 8.58 11.16
CA PRO A 170 17.30 8.28 11.51
C PRO A 170 16.34 9.43 11.21
N ASP A 171 16.82 10.67 11.26
CA ASP A 171 16.00 11.87 11.00
C ASP A 171 15.92 12.22 9.51
N ASN A 172 16.59 11.45 8.64
CA ASN A 172 16.56 11.71 7.20
C ASN A 172 15.20 11.26 6.60
N PRO A 173 14.45 12.15 5.95
CA PRO A 173 13.15 11.80 5.37
C PRO A 173 13.23 10.79 4.21
N MET A 174 14.43 10.47 3.70
CA MET A 174 14.64 9.38 2.73
C MET A 174 14.84 8.00 3.41
N GLY A 175 14.83 7.93 4.74
CA GLY A 175 15.08 6.69 5.47
C GLY A 175 16.48 6.12 5.25
N LEU A 176 16.63 4.81 5.39
CA LEU A 176 17.91 4.12 5.40
C LEU A 176 18.41 3.73 4.00
N TYR A 177 17.52 3.57 3.03
CA TYR A 177 17.84 3.10 1.68
C TYR A 177 17.04 3.87 0.62
N ALA A 178 17.65 4.09 -0.54
CA ALA A 178 17.00 4.74 -1.68
C ALA A 178 17.38 4.07 -3.01
N MET A 179 16.38 3.86 -3.85
CA MET A 179 16.51 3.43 -5.25
C MET A 179 16.06 4.59 -6.14
N TYR A 180 16.96 5.13 -6.92
CA TYR A 180 16.70 6.27 -7.83
C TYR A 180 16.23 5.75 -9.18
N VAL A 181 15.12 6.30 -9.67
CA VAL A 181 14.44 5.82 -10.88
C VAL A 181 14.42 6.86 -12.02
N GLY A 182 15.21 7.92 -11.89
CA GLY A 182 15.33 8.99 -12.89
C GLY A 182 14.44 10.20 -12.57
N LYS A 183 14.69 11.30 -13.30
CA LYS A 183 13.94 12.57 -13.17
C LYS A 183 13.79 13.08 -11.73
N LEU A 184 14.75 12.84 -10.86
CA LEU A 184 14.76 13.16 -9.44
C LEU A 184 13.77 12.35 -8.59
N TYR A 185 13.11 11.32 -9.12
CA TYR A 185 12.26 10.42 -8.36
C TYR A 185 13.08 9.29 -7.74
N ALA A 186 12.63 8.86 -6.57
CA ALA A 186 13.19 7.73 -5.87
C ALA A 186 12.07 6.90 -5.20
N ILE A 187 12.37 5.62 -5.00
CA ILE A 187 11.67 4.71 -4.10
C ILE A 187 12.58 4.60 -2.88
N HIS A 188 12.10 5.00 -1.68
CA HIS A 188 12.95 5.15 -0.51
C HIS A 188 12.19 4.90 0.79
N GLY A 189 12.91 4.73 1.88
CA GLY A 189 12.35 4.63 3.23
C GLY A 189 11.78 5.96 3.73
N THR A 190 11.48 6.02 5.01
CA THR A 190 10.96 7.24 5.64
C THR A 190 11.46 7.33 7.09
N ASN A 191 11.45 8.53 7.65
CA ASN A 191 11.57 8.76 9.08
C ASN A 191 10.22 8.91 9.79
N ALA A 192 9.11 8.72 9.03
CA ALA A 192 7.76 8.95 9.52
C ALA A 192 6.78 7.96 8.84
N ASP A 193 6.50 6.85 9.50
CA ASP A 193 5.71 5.75 8.95
C ASP A 193 4.22 6.11 8.75
N PHE A 194 3.70 7.09 9.49
CA PHE A 194 2.31 7.55 9.37
C PHE A 194 1.91 8.02 7.97
N GLY A 195 2.89 8.24 7.08
CA GLY A 195 2.63 8.65 5.70
C GLY A 195 2.42 7.51 4.70
N ILE A 196 2.45 6.25 5.16
CA ILE A 196 2.28 5.09 4.28
C ILE A 196 0.78 4.83 4.04
N GLY A 197 0.40 4.83 2.77
CA GLY A 197 -0.99 4.87 2.34
C GLY A 197 -1.55 6.28 2.19
N LEU A 198 -0.70 7.33 2.19
CA LEU A 198 -1.13 8.71 2.10
C LEU A 198 -0.34 9.51 1.04
N ARG A 199 -0.86 10.69 0.70
CA ARG A 199 -0.22 11.65 -0.21
C ARG A 199 0.58 12.68 0.59
N VAL A 200 1.85 12.37 0.86
CA VAL A 200 2.66 13.13 1.83
C VAL A 200 4.03 13.57 1.32
N SER A 201 4.46 13.08 0.16
CA SER A 201 5.79 13.37 -0.36
C SER A 201 5.81 14.52 -1.40
N HIS A 202 6.99 14.88 -1.86
CA HIS A 202 7.18 15.80 -2.99
C HIS A 202 7.32 15.04 -4.33
N GLY A 203 6.64 13.88 -4.46
CA GLY A 203 6.57 13.07 -5.67
C GLY A 203 7.30 11.73 -5.58
N CYS A 204 8.23 11.55 -4.66
CA CYS A 204 8.90 10.26 -4.44
C CYS A 204 7.94 9.23 -3.81
N VAL A 205 8.26 7.95 -4.00
CA VAL A 205 7.54 6.82 -3.40
C VAL A 205 8.20 6.46 -2.08
N ARG A 206 7.42 6.49 -1.00
CA ARG A 206 7.87 6.15 0.36
C ARG A 206 7.38 4.78 0.76
N LEU A 207 8.24 4.01 1.43
CA LEU A 207 7.92 2.76 2.11
C LEU A 207 8.30 2.86 3.60
N ARG A 208 7.73 2.00 4.43
CA ARG A 208 8.31 1.74 5.76
C ARG A 208 9.75 1.28 5.62
N ASN A 209 10.61 1.62 6.56
CA ASN A 209 12.04 1.29 6.44
C ASN A 209 12.29 -0.22 6.30
N GLU A 210 11.55 -1.06 7.00
CA GLU A 210 11.64 -2.52 6.94
C GLU A 210 11.29 -3.08 5.56
N ASP A 211 10.18 -2.60 4.99
CA ASP A 211 9.74 -2.95 3.64
C ASP A 211 10.76 -2.48 2.61
N ASN A 212 11.24 -1.25 2.76
CA ASN A 212 12.21 -0.66 1.85
C ASN A 212 13.58 -1.36 1.92
N GLU A 213 14.05 -1.76 3.10
CA GLU A 213 15.29 -2.52 3.27
C GLU A 213 15.19 -3.85 2.54
N THR A 214 14.10 -4.58 2.77
CA THR A 214 13.82 -5.86 2.11
C THR A 214 13.82 -5.70 0.58
N LEU A 215 13.07 -4.75 0.07
CA LEU A 215 12.97 -4.46 -1.35
C LEU A 215 14.32 -4.01 -1.94
N PHE A 216 15.03 -3.13 -1.23
CA PHE A 216 16.34 -2.63 -1.65
C PHE A 216 17.34 -3.75 -1.87
N HIS A 217 17.42 -4.73 -0.99
CA HIS A 217 18.38 -5.84 -1.14
C HIS A 217 18.04 -6.79 -2.28
N LYS A 218 16.76 -6.96 -2.58
CA LYS A 218 16.27 -7.87 -3.66
C LYS A 218 16.34 -7.25 -5.05
N VAL A 219 16.08 -5.96 -5.19
CA VAL A 219 15.94 -5.28 -6.50
C VAL A 219 17.30 -4.92 -7.08
N PRO A 220 17.70 -5.45 -8.26
CA PRO A 220 18.92 -5.06 -8.97
C PRO A 220 18.82 -3.66 -9.59
N VAL A 221 19.96 -3.00 -9.80
CA VAL A 221 20.05 -1.86 -10.73
C VAL A 221 19.70 -2.34 -12.13
N GLY A 222 18.94 -1.55 -12.87
CA GLY A 222 18.40 -1.91 -14.18
C GLY A 222 17.00 -2.49 -14.16
N THR A 223 16.47 -2.90 -12.98
CA THR A 223 15.10 -3.40 -12.85
C THR A 223 14.11 -2.40 -13.42
N ARG A 224 13.18 -2.89 -14.26
CA ARG A 224 12.09 -2.12 -14.84
C ARG A 224 11.20 -1.56 -13.72
N VAL A 225 10.76 -0.31 -13.87
CA VAL A 225 9.80 0.36 -12.98
C VAL A 225 8.70 0.98 -13.82
N GLU A 226 7.46 0.63 -13.55
CA GLU A 226 6.30 1.22 -14.22
C GLU A 226 5.40 1.91 -13.19
N PHE A 227 5.06 3.15 -13.47
CA PHE A 227 4.08 3.91 -12.72
C PHE A 227 2.75 3.89 -13.46
N ILE A 228 1.68 3.56 -12.74
CA ILE A 228 0.31 3.52 -13.25
C ILE A 228 -0.65 4.21 -12.27
N ASN A 229 -1.85 4.50 -12.76
CA ASN A 229 -2.96 5.03 -11.96
C ASN A 229 -4.24 4.26 -12.36
N GLN A 230 -4.41 3.09 -11.76
CA GLN A 230 -5.49 2.14 -12.06
C GLN A 230 -6.35 1.94 -10.80
N PRO A 231 -7.39 2.78 -10.59
CA PRO A 231 -8.25 2.64 -9.41
C PRO A 231 -9.25 1.50 -9.52
N ILE A 232 -9.49 0.96 -10.72
CA ILE A 232 -10.44 -0.14 -10.94
C ILE A 232 -9.76 -1.25 -11.73
N LYS A 233 -9.80 -2.45 -11.18
CA LYS A 233 -9.24 -3.66 -11.78
C LYS A 233 -10.29 -4.73 -11.90
N PHE A 234 -10.13 -5.61 -12.90
CA PHE A 234 -11.04 -6.70 -13.22
C PHE A 234 -10.23 -7.98 -13.34
N ALA A 235 -10.77 -9.07 -12.84
CA ALA A 235 -10.20 -10.39 -13.02
C ALA A 235 -11.27 -11.43 -13.32
N GLU A 236 -10.95 -12.39 -14.18
CA GLU A 236 -11.69 -13.62 -14.37
C GLU A 236 -10.75 -14.77 -13.96
N GLU A 237 -11.14 -15.49 -12.92
CA GLU A 237 -10.39 -16.62 -12.40
C GLU A 237 -10.61 -17.88 -13.24
N PRO A 238 -9.70 -18.89 -13.22
CA PRO A 238 -9.82 -20.10 -14.00
C PRO A 238 -11.10 -20.90 -13.76
N ASN A 239 -11.75 -20.75 -12.62
CA ASN A 239 -13.05 -21.36 -12.30
C ASN A 239 -14.24 -20.59 -12.88
N GLY A 240 -14.01 -19.44 -13.55
CA GLY A 240 -15.01 -18.59 -14.15
C GLY A 240 -15.63 -17.54 -13.23
N ASP A 241 -15.12 -17.40 -12.00
CA ASP A 241 -15.52 -16.32 -11.08
C ASP A 241 -14.98 -14.99 -11.56
N LEU A 242 -15.79 -13.95 -11.45
CA LEU A 242 -15.46 -12.59 -11.83
C LEU A 242 -15.27 -11.72 -10.58
N TYR A 243 -14.18 -10.95 -10.57
CA TYR A 243 -13.83 -10.06 -9.47
C TYR A 243 -13.60 -8.64 -9.96
N ILE A 244 -14.01 -7.67 -9.16
CA ILE A 244 -13.71 -6.24 -9.37
C ILE A 244 -13.08 -5.71 -8.08
N GLU A 245 -11.95 -5.06 -8.20
CA GLU A 245 -11.33 -4.27 -7.11
C GLU A 245 -11.46 -2.79 -7.45
N VAL A 246 -11.95 -2.00 -6.50
CA VAL A 246 -12.23 -0.57 -6.69
C VAL A 246 -11.58 0.23 -5.58
N HIS A 247 -10.78 1.22 -5.97
CA HIS A 247 -10.19 2.22 -5.09
C HIS A 247 -10.70 3.60 -5.45
N GLN A 248 -10.67 4.51 -4.50
CA GLN A 248 -11.04 5.89 -4.76
C GLN A 248 -10.04 6.52 -5.75
N PRO A 249 -10.50 7.09 -6.87
CA PRO A 249 -9.63 7.79 -7.81
C PRO A 249 -8.90 8.95 -7.13
N LEU A 250 -7.64 9.17 -7.49
CA LEU A 250 -6.84 10.28 -6.93
C LEU A 250 -7.36 11.62 -7.42
N SER A 251 -7.61 12.54 -6.49
CA SER A 251 -7.90 13.95 -6.80
C SER A 251 -6.73 14.59 -7.53
N ARG A 252 -7.02 15.40 -8.55
CA ARG A 252 -6.04 16.15 -9.36
C ARG A 252 -5.95 17.61 -8.96
N SER A 253 -6.96 18.12 -8.25
CA SER A 253 -7.04 19.49 -7.74
C SER A 253 -7.62 19.51 -6.33
N GLU A 254 -7.43 20.60 -5.61
CA GLU A 254 -8.08 20.83 -4.31
C GLU A 254 -9.59 20.81 -4.43
N SER A 255 -10.15 21.39 -5.50
CA SER A 255 -11.59 21.38 -5.75
C SER A 255 -12.15 19.96 -5.93
N GLU A 256 -11.45 19.08 -6.63
CA GLU A 256 -11.86 17.67 -6.72
C GLU A 256 -11.79 16.97 -5.35
N PHE A 257 -10.78 17.29 -4.56
CA PHE A 257 -10.60 16.73 -3.22
C PHE A 257 -11.69 17.21 -2.25
N GLU A 258 -11.95 18.53 -2.20
CA GLU A 258 -12.91 19.13 -1.29
C GLU A 258 -14.37 18.76 -1.62
N ASN A 259 -14.69 18.60 -2.90
CA ASN A 259 -16.04 18.30 -3.34
C ASN A 259 -16.30 16.79 -3.54
N PHE A 260 -15.28 15.95 -3.29
CA PHE A 260 -15.36 14.50 -3.58
C PHE A 260 -15.75 14.18 -5.05
N ASP A 261 -15.42 15.08 -5.97
CA ASP A 261 -15.75 14.99 -7.39
C ASP A 261 -14.54 14.50 -8.20
N THR A 262 -14.06 13.33 -7.83
CA THR A 262 -12.95 12.67 -8.53
C THR A 262 -13.45 11.91 -9.73
N THR A 263 -12.93 12.24 -10.91
CA THR A 263 -13.25 11.51 -12.12
C THR A 263 -12.31 10.31 -12.31
N VAL A 264 -12.87 9.20 -12.74
CA VAL A 264 -12.06 8.04 -13.14
C VAL A 264 -11.16 8.44 -14.30
N PRO A 265 -9.82 8.20 -14.22
CA PRO A 265 -8.86 8.73 -15.18
C PRO A 265 -8.87 8.03 -16.55
N PHE A 266 -9.83 7.17 -16.80
CA PHE A 266 -10.00 6.42 -18.06
C PHE A 266 -11.48 6.17 -18.37
N SER A 267 -11.77 5.83 -19.64
CA SER A 267 -13.10 5.37 -20.06
C SER A 267 -13.15 3.85 -20.05
N PHE A 268 -14.27 3.31 -19.57
CA PHE A 268 -14.50 1.87 -19.61
C PHE A 268 -14.66 1.38 -21.05
N THR A 269 -14.03 0.27 -21.37
CA THR A 269 -14.29 -0.48 -22.60
C THR A 269 -15.66 -1.13 -22.56
N GLN A 270 -16.20 -1.52 -23.71
CA GLN A 270 -17.47 -2.25 -23.77
C GLN A 270 -17.39 -3.60 -23.01
N ALA A 271 -16.24 -4.27 -23.02
CA ALA A 271 -16.03 -5.49 -22.26
C ALA A 271 -16.11 -5.23 -20.74
N GLN A 272 -15.47 -4.18 -20.24
CA GLN A 272 -15.55 -3.79 -18.83
C GLN A 272 -16.98 -3.38 -18.43
N LEU A 273 -17.72 -2.67 -19.30
CA LEU A 273 -19.12 -2.32 -19.04
C LEU A 273 -20.03 -3.56 -19.01
N GLN A 274 -19.73 -4.59 -19.81
CA GLN A 274 -20.43 -5.87 -19.74
C GLN A 274 -20.08 -6.63 -18.46
N PHE A 275 -18.84 -6.54 -18.01
CA PHE A 275 -18.37 -7.15 -16.76
C PHE A 275 -19.23 -6.69 -15.57
N PHE A 276 -19.51 -5.40 -15.44
CA PHE A 276 -20.39 -4.87 -14.39
C PHE A 276 -21.83 -5.41 -14.40
N LYS A 277 -22.27 -5.99 -15.49
CA LYS A 277 -23.62 -6.54 -15.64
C LYS A 277 -23.67 -8.06 -15.48
N ASP A 278 -22.53 -8.70 -15.35
CA ASP A 278 -22.44 -10.14 -15.22
C ASP A 278 -22.85 -10.58 -13.81
N PRO A 279 -23.86 -11.49 -13.67
CA PRO A 279 -24.31 -11.94 -12.34
C PRO A 279 -23.29 -12.79 -11.59
N ARG A 280 -22.19 -13.18 -12.24
CA ARG A 280 -21.09 -13.94 -11.60
C ARG A 280 -20.10 -13.05 -10.86
N ILE A 281 -20.26 -11.73 -10.91
CA ILE A 281 -19.36 -10.82 -10.19
C ILE A 281 -19.42 -11.12 -8.70
N ASN A 282 -18.28 -11.47 -8.15
CA ASN A 282 -18.06 -11.48 -6.72
C ASN A 282 -17.63 -10.06 -6.30
N GLN A 283 -18.45 -9.38 -5.51
CA GLN A 283 -18.25 -7.98 -5.12
C GLN A 283 -17.38 -7.81 -3.88
N ASP A 284 -16.90 -8.89 -3.29
CA ASP A 284 -16.21 -8.89 -2.01
C ASP A 284 -14.69 -8.73 -2.16
N ILE A 285 -14.23 -7.67 -2.83
CA ILE A 285 -12.81 -7.29 -2.86
C ILE A 285 -12.67 -5.79 -2.58
#